data_d5b9c648e72d6c4fc08ed820a9d89e14
#
_entry.id   d5b9c648e72d6c4fc08ed820a9d89e14
#
_cell.length_a   1.000
_cell.length_b   1.000
_cell.length_c   1.000
_cell.angle_alpha   90.00
_cell.angle_beta   90.00
_cell.angle_gamma   90.00
#
_symmetry.space_group_name_H-M   'P 1'
#
loop_
_entity.id
_entity.type
_entity.pdbx_description
1 polymer ?
#
loop_
_entity_poly.entity_id
_entity_poly.type
_entity_poly.pdbx_seq_one_letter_code
_entity_poly.pdbx_strand_id
1 'polypeptide(L)'
;IGKDLEPLHPHLLHSDSRAAAQYAQICRDIGAQRLYQMSGNILDARSSLCKILWFRQCRPEIYEKTEKFLQSKDYIIARLTGDSDTTDYSDASHGELMNITTRSYEPELFRQLGVDMEKLPALHRSCDIVGRVTQASAGELGLPAGIPVIAGGGDGACGSAGAGNLHPGDAYLSLGTTAWIATVTEKPVIDPQQRLFNIMNLDGLTSSVYGTMQAAGASVNWVRELLGVGLDEMNRLAAEVEPGCEGLVYLPYLDGERSPVFDAQASGVFAGVNQIHKDRKS
;
A
#
# COMPACT_ATOMS: atom_id res chain seq x y z
N ILE A 1 -7.24 5.70 -18.50
CA ILE A 1 -8.29 5.41 -19.50
C ILE A 1 -8.62 6.63 -20.32
N GLY A 2 -9.12 6.41 -21.56
CA GLY A 2 -9.69 7.44 -22.42
C GLY A 2 -11.18 7.67 -22.16
N LYS A 3 -11.79 8.58 -22.95
CA LYS A 3 -13.22 8.96 -22.82
C LYS A 3 -14.20 7.81 -22.99
N ASP A 4 -13.82 6.78 -23.75
CA ASP A 4 -14.67 5.61 -24.00
C ASP A 4 -14.45 4.49 -22.99
N LEU A 5 -13.86 4.79 -21.84
CA LEU A 5 -13.46 3.85 -20.78
C LEU A 5 -12.43 2.80 -21.24
N GLU A 6 -11.80 3.00 -22.39
CA GLU A 6 -10.79 2.06 -22.90
C GLU A 6 -9.41 2.36 -22.27
N PRO A 7 -8.68 1.33 -21.85
CA PRO A 7 -7.31 1.49 -21.36
C PRO A 7 -6.40 2.02 -22.48
N LEU A 8 -5.71 3.12 -22.23
CA LEU A 8 -4.74 3.68 -23.17
C LEU A 8 -3.35 3.07 -23.07
N HIS A 9 -3.10 2.32 -22.00
CA HIS A 9 -1.84 1.66 -21.69
C HIS A 9 -2.08 0.46 -20.78
N PRO A 10 -1.28 -0.61 -20.86
CA PRO A 10 -1.33 -1.69 -19.86
C PRO A 10 -1.15 -1.14 -18.44
N HIS A 11 -1.87 -1.72 -17.47
CA HIS A 11 -1.79 -1.30 -16.08
C HIS A 11 -0.37 -1.40 -15.53
N LEU A 12 0.10 -0.36 -14.85
CA LEU A 12 1.39 -0.37 -14.16
C LEU A 12 1.21 -1.03 -12.78
N LEU A 13 1.83 -2.18 -12.58
CA LEU A 13 1.75 -2.92 -11.33
C LEU A 13 2.29 -2.10 -10.15
N HIS A 14 1.84 -2.43 -8.93
CA HIS A 14 2.34 -1.80 -7.71
C HIS A 14 3.86 -1.91 -7.54
N SER A 15 4.48 -3.01 -8.03
CA SER A 15 5.93 -3.23 -7.99
C SER A 15 6.72 -2.49 -9.07
N ASP A 16 6.03 -1.85 -10.04
CA ASP A 16 6.70 -1.16 -11.15
C ASP A 16 7.35 0.14 -10.68
N SER A 17 8.67 0.19 -10.74
CA SER A 17 9.52 1.28 -10.28
C SER A 17 10.08 2.16 -11.41
N ARG A 18 9.50 2.10 -12.64
CA ARG A 18 9.99 2.86 -13.81
C ARG A 18 10.03 4.37 -13.60
N ALA A 19 9.27 4.90 -12.65
CA ALA A 19 9.17 6.32 -12.34
C ALA A 19 10.26 6.84 -11.38
N ALA A 20 11.42 6.17 -11.30
CA ALA A 20 12.52 6.56 -10.41
C ALA A 20 13.04 7.99 -10.67
N ALA A 21 13.11 8.42 -11.93
CA ALA A 21 13.52 9.78 -12.29
C ALA A 21 12.49 10.82 -11.79
N GLN A 22 11.20 10.52 -11.90
CA GLN A 22 10.10 11.37 -11.43
C GLN A 22 10.07 11.45 -9.91
N TYR A 23 10.29 10.33 -9.23
CA TYR A 23 10.47 10.31 -7.78
C TYR A 23 11.61 11.26 -7.35
N ALA A 24 12.80 11.14 -7.96
CA ALA A 24 13.92 12.02 -7.66
C ALA A 24 13.62 13.50 -7.96
N GLN A 25 12.87 13.79 -9.02
CA GLN A 25 12.41 15.13 -9.32
C GLN A 25 11.44 15.65 -8.25
N ILE A 26 10.41 14.90 -7.91
CA ILE A 26 9.42 15.31 -6.89
C ILE A 26 10.11 15.59 -5.55
N CYS A 27 11.07 14.74 -5.14
CA CYS A 27 11.84 14.96 -3.92
C CYS A 27 12.67 16.26 -3.95
N ARG A 28 13.23 16.63 -5.12
CA ARG A 28 13.97 17.91 -5.27
C ARG A 28 13.05 19.12 -5.26
N ASP A 29 11.92 19.06 -5.99
CA ASP A 29 11.07 20.21 -6.28
C ASP A 29 10.09 20.50 -5.12
N ILE A 30 9.64 19.46 -4.43
CA ILE A 30 8.64 19.54 -3.35
C ILE A 30 9.28 19.27 -1.97
N GLY A 31 10.19 18.30 -1.89
CA GLY A 31 10.80 17.83 -0.66
C GLY A 31 10.10 16.63 -0.04
N ALA A 32 10.86 15.57 0.26
CA ALA A 32 10.33 14.32 0.81
C ALA A 32 9.56 14.52 2.14
N GLN A 33 10.06 15.40 3.01
CA GLN A 33 9.42 15.69 4.29
C GLN A 33 8.04 16.34 4.13
N ARG A 34 7.90 17.30 3.20
CA ARG A 34 6.61 17.93 2.90
C ARG A 34 5.60 16.91 2.36
N LEU A 35 6.04 16.04 1.49
CA LEU A 35 5.20 14.96 0.95
C LEU A 35 4.74 14.00 2.04
N TYR A 36 5.64 13.58 2.91
CA TYR A 36 5.28 12.74 4.05
C TYR A 36 4.28 13.44 5.00
N GLN A 37 4.48 14.72 5.30
CA GLN A 37 3.54 15.50 6.12
C GLN A 37 2.15 15.59 5.48
N MET A 38 2.07 15.66 4.16
CA MET A 38 0.83 15.69 3.42
C MET A 38 0.14 14.32 3.37
N SER A 39 0.86 13.30 2.90
CA SER A 39 0.27 11.98 2.62
C SER A 39 0.29 11.03 3.82
N GLY A 40 1.15 11.28 4.81
CA GLY A 40 1.43 10.32 5.89
C GLY A 40 2.23 9.10 5.43
N ASN A 41 2.77 9.14 4.20
CA ASN A 41 3.43 8.02 3.54
C ASN A 41 4.76 8.43 2.92
N ILE A 42 5.69 7.47 2.85
CA ILE A 42 6.98 7.66 2.17
C ILE A 42 6.76 7.47 0.68
N LEU A 43 6.93 8.54 -0.08
CA LEU A 43 6.90 8.47 -1.54
C LEU A 43 8.06 7.60 -2.04
N ASP A 44 7.80 6.78 -3.03
CA ASP A 44 8.84 6.05 -3.78
C ASP A 44 8.51 5.99 -5.29
N ALA A 45 9.39 5.38 -6.07
CA ALA A 45 9.22 5.29 -7.52
C ALA A 45 7.99 4.47 -7.96
N ARG A 46 7.37 3.72 -7.06
CA ARG A 46 6.18 2.89 -7.29
C ARG A 46 4.88 3.65 -7.03
N SER A 47 4.96 4.79 -6.36
CA SER A 47 3.81 5.62 -5.98
C SER A 47 3.01 6.08 -7.19
N SER A 48 1.70 6.16 -7.05
CA SER A 48 0.80 6.58 -8.13
C SER A 48 1.12 7.99 -8.61
N LEU A 49 1.47 8.91 -7.72
CA LEU A 49 1.90 10.26 -8.05
C LEU A 49 3.11 10.26 -9.01
N CYS A 50 4.11 9.42 -8.72
CA CYS A 50 5.30 9.29 -9.57
C CYS A 50 4.96 8.73 -10.95
N LYS A 51 4.05 7.74 -11.02
CA LYS A 51 3.61 7.13 -12.29
C LYS A 51 2.79 8.10 -13.15
N ILE A 52 1.93 8.92 -12.57
CA ILE A 52 1.20 9.97 -13.28
C ILE A 52 2.18 10.96 -13.91
N LEU A 53 3.18 11.40 -13.15
CA LEU A 53 4.23 12.29 -13.68
C LEU A 53 5.07 11.61 -14.77
N TRP A 54 5.33 10.30 -14.65
CA TRP A 54 5.99 9.53 -15.69
C TRP A 54 5.19 9.52 -16.99
N PHE A 55 3.87 9.28 -16.94
CA PHE A 55 3.03 9.36 -18.13
C PHE A 55 3.12 10.75 -18.78
N ARG A 56 3.00 11.81 -17.98
CA ARG A 56 3.09 13.18 -18.48
C ARG A 56 4.41 13.46 -19.22
N GLN A 57 5.52 12.95 -18.72
CA GLN A 57 6.85 13.26 -19.25
C GLN A 57 7.32 12.26 -20.31
N CYS A 58 7.03 11.00 -20.15
CA CYS A 58 7.57 9.94 -20.99
C CYS A 58 6.56 9.39 -22.02
N ARG A 59 5.28 9.72 -21.84
CA ARG A 59 4.19 9.32 -22.74
C ARG A 59 3.17 10.44 -22.90
N PRO A 60 3.62 11.65 -23.34
CA PRO A 60 2.73 12.81 -23.42
C PRO A 60 1.52 12.55 -24.33
N GLU A 61 1.68 11.75 -25.38
CA GLU A 61 0.59 11.39 -26.29
C GLU A 61 -0.51 10.53 -25.61
N ILE A 62 -0.15 9.76 -24.59
CA ILE A 62 -1.10 9.01 -23.74
C ILE A 62 -1.69 9.93 -22.69
N TYR A 63 -0.84 10.72 -22.03
CA TYR A 63 -1.26 11.66 -20.99
C TYR A 63 -2.33 12.65 -21.51
N GLU A 64 -2.14 13.23 -22.68
CA GLU A 64 -3.11 14.16 -23.27
C GLU A 64 -4.46 13.51 -23.57
N LYS A 65 -4.46 12.24 -24.02
CA LYS A 65 -5.68 11.48 -24.29
C LYS A 65 -6.34 10.92 -23.03
N THR A 66 -5.62 10.92 -21.90
CA THR A 66 -6.16 10.38 -20.64
C THR A 66 -7.28 11.26 -20.12
N GLU A 67 -8.44 10.65 -19.92
CA GLU A 67 -9.58 11.24 -19.20
C GLU A 67 -9.37 11.16 -17.70
N LYS A 68 -9.10 9.96 -17.19
CA LYS A 68 -8.87 9.71 -15.77
C LYS A 68 -7.74 8.70 -15.55
N PHE A 69 -6.92 8.93 -14.52
CA PHE A 69 -6.01 7.94 -13.95
C PHE A 69 -6.76 7.16 -12.86
N LEU A 70 -6.89 5.87 -13.05
CA LEU A 70 -7.68 4.98 -12.19
C LEU A 70 -6.82 3.87 -11.59
N GLN A 71 -7.15 3.47 -10.37
CA GLN A 71 -6.72 2.18 -9.83
C GLN A 71 -7.53 1.04 -10.49
N SER A 72 -7.07 -0.19 -10.34
CA SER A 72 -7.76 -1.36 -10.95
C SER A 72 -9.21 -1.49 -10.48
N LYS A 73 -9.46 -1.24 -9.21
CA LYS A 73 -10.81 -1.22 -8.62
C LYS A 73 -11.68 -0.15 -9.29
N ASP A 74 -11.15 1.07 -9.43
CA ASP A 74 -11.88 2.20 -10.01
C ASP A 74 -12.25 1.92 -11.47
N TYR A 75 -11.34 1.25 -12.20
CA TYR A 75 -11.64 0.82 -13.57
C TYR A 75 -12.81 -0.19 -13.64
N ILE A 76 -12.87 -1.13 -12.70
CA ILE A 76 -14.02 -2.06 -12.64
C ILE A 76 -15.31 -1.30 -12.31
N ILE A 77 -15.26 -0.34 -11.40
CA ILE A 77 -16.41 0.53 -11.09
C ILE A 77 -16.87 1.29 -12.34
N ALA A 78 -15.92 1.90 -13.06
CA ALA A 78 -16.22 2.60 -14.30
C ALA A 78 -16.88 1.69 -15.35
N ARG A 79 -16.41 0.45 -15.50
CA ARG A 79 -17.03 -0.54 -16.40
C ARG A 79 -18.44 -0.95 -15.96
N LEU A 80 -18.68 -1.04 -14.65
CA LEU A 80 -20.02 -1.39 -14.11
C LEU A 80 -21.01 -0.25 -14.25
N THR A 81 -20.59 0.98 -14.01
CA THR A 81 -21.45 2.16 -13.87
C THR A 81 -21.52 3.06 -15.10
N GLY A 82 -20.50 2.99 -15.95
CA GLY A 82 -20.30 3.92 -17.06
C GLY A 82 -19.67 5.26 -16.64
N ASP A 83 -19.30 5.43 -15.35
CA ASP A 83 -18.72 6.65 -14.79
C ASP A 83 -17.30 6.37 -14.29
N SER A 84 -16.34 7.14 -14.77
CA SER A 84 -14.92 7.04 -14.41
C SER A 84 -14.47 8.06 -13.36
N ASP A 85 -15.35 8.90 -12.87
CA ASP A 85 -14.98 9.96 -11.92
C ASP A 85 -15.09 9.50 -10.46
N THR A 86 -14.48 8.33 -10.16
CA THR A 86 -14.58 7.72 -8.83
C THR A 86 -13.26 7.08 -8.41
N THR A 87 -12.79 7.43 -7.23
CA THR A 87 -11.84 6.67 -6.41
C THR A 87 -12.20 6.82 -4.94
N ASP A 88 -11.57 6.07 -4.05
CA ASP A 88 -11.82 6.18 -2.63
C ASP A 88 -10.61 6.70 -1.84
N TYR A 89 -10.87 7.14 -0.60
CA TYR A 89 -9.83 7.69 0.25
C TYR A 89 -8.73 6.67 0.57
N SER A 90 -9.02 5.37 0.66
CA SER A 90 -7.98 4.39 0.98
C SER A 90 -6.96 4.25 -0.14
N ASP A 91 -7.40 4.13 -1.39
CA ASP A 91 -6.52 4.05 -2.55
C ASP A 91 -5.80 5.39 -2.82
N ALA A 92 -6.50 6.52 -2.69
CA ALA A 92 -5.90 7.83 -2.89
C ALA A 92 -4.83 8.15 -1.83
N SER A 93 -5.03 7.73 -0.57
CA SER A 93 -4.03 7.89 0.49
C SER A 93 -2.82 6.98 0.28
N HIS A 94 -3.05 5.73 -0.12
CA HIS A 94 -1.97 4.78 -0.40
C HIS A 94 -1.16 5.14 -1.66
N GLY A 95 -1.79 5.80 -2.61
CA GLY A 95 -1.15 6.30 -3.84
C GLY A 95 -0.40 7.62 -3.69
N GLU A 96 -0.35 8.20 -2.49
CA GLU A 96 0.22 9.52 -2.15
C GLU A 96 -0.37 10.67 -3.00
N LEU A 97 -1.62 10.54 -3.38
CA LEU A 97 -2.31 11.53 -4.21
C LEU A 97 -3.00 12.63 -3.40
N MET A 98 -3.39 12.34 -2.15
CA MET A 98 -4.18 13.27 -1.35
C MET A 98 -3.49 13.67 -0.04
N ASN A 99 -3.89 14.80 0.49
CA ASN A 99 -3.61 15.18 1.87
C ASN A 99 -4.49 14.35 2.79
N ILE A 100 -3.85 13.49 3.59
CA ILE A 100 -4.56 12.52 4.44
C ILE A 100 -5.31 13.20 5.61
N THR A 101 -4.89 14.40 6.01
CA THR A 101 -5.53 15.16 7.08
C THR A 101 -6.77 15.91 6.58
N THR A 102 -6.66 16.59 5.44
CA THR A 102 -7.77 17.36 4.84
C THR A 102 -8.69 16.50 3.99
N ARG A 103 -8.26 15.29 3.64
CA ARG A 103 -8.98 14.33 2.75
C ARG A 103 -9.30 14.92 1.39
N SER A 104 -8.36 15.65 0.85
CA SER A 104 -8.51 16.36 -0.43
C SER A 104 -7.21 16.33 -1.22
N TYR A 105 -7.31 16.52 -2.50
CA TYR A 105 -6.15 16.81 -3.32
C TYR A 105 -5.53 18.16 -2.93
N GLU A 106 -4.21 18.30 -3.12
CA GLU A 106 -3.47 19.55 -2.87
C GLU A 106 -3.23 20.30 -4.19
N PRO A 107 -4.06 21.29 -4.57
CA PRO A 107 -3.98 21.92 -5.88
C PRO A 107 -2.60 22.53 -6.16
N GLU A 108 -1.96 23.09 -5.15
CA GLU A 108 -0.65 23.70 -5.29
C GLU A 108 0.44 22.67 -5.61
N LEU A 109 0.36 21.48 -5.04
CA LEU A 109 1.27 20.35 -5.35
C LEU A 109 1.15 19.97 -6.84
N PHE A 110 -0.08 19.71 -7.29
CA PHE A 110 -0.32 19.29 -8.67
C PHE A 110 0.04 20.39 -9.67
N ARG A 111 -0.22 21.65 -9.34
CA ARG A 111 0.20 22.79 -10.14
C ARG A 111 1.73 22.88 -10.27
N GLN A 112 2.47 22.69 -9.18
CA GLN A 112 3.96 22.69 -9.19
C GLN A 112 4.51 21.54 -10.03
N LEU A 113 3.88 20.38 -9.98
CA LEU A 113 4.27 19.22 -10.80
C LEU A 113 3.74 19.30 -12.23
N GLY A 114 2.86 20.28 -12.54
CA GLY A 114 2.21 20.42 -13.83
C GLY A 114 1.27 19.27 -14.17
N VAL A 115 0.71 18.61 -13.16
CA VAL A 115 -0.29 17.54 -13.32
C VAL A 115 -1.67 18.19 -13.37
N ASP A 116 -2.43 17.84 -14.39
CA ASP A 116 -3.81 18.28 -14.55
C ASP A 116 -4.73 17.53 -13.58
N MET A 117 -5.34 18.25 -12.65
CA MET A 117 -6.21 17.69 -11.63
C MET A 117 -7.53 17.15 -12.21
N GLU A 118 -7.98 17.63 -13.37
CA GLU A 118 -9.17 17.08 -14.03
C GLU A 118 -8.97 15.61 -14.45
N LYS A 119 -7.74 15.15 -14.55
CA LYS A 119 -7.38 13.74 -14.80
C LYS A 119 -7.37 12.86 -13.55
N LEU A 120 -7.60 13.43 -12.36
CA LEU A 120 -7.78 12.68 -11.13
C LEU A 120 -9.28 12.43 -10.89
N PRO A 121 -9.68 11.22 -10.44
CA PRO A 121 -11.06 10.93 -10.12
C PRO A 121 -11.52 11.61 -8.82
N ALA A 122 -12.81 11.85 -8.67
CA ALA A 122 -13.40 12.38 -7.45
C ALA A 122 -13.19 11.42 -6.26
N LEU A 123 -12.95 11.98 -5.08
CA LEU A 123 -12.68 11.24 -3.84
C LEU A 123 -13.98 10.92 -3.11
N HIS A 124 -14.18 9.64 -2.74
CA HIS A 124 -15.34 9.14 -2.02
C HIS A 124 -14.93 8.34 -0.77
N ARG A 125 -15.87 8.15 0.17
CA ARG A 125 -15.71 7.09 1.17
C ARG A 125 -15.94 5.75 0.49
N SER A 126 -15.26 4.73 0.94
CA SER A 126 -15.35 3.40 0.31
C SER A 126 -16.77 2.82 0.30
N CYS A 127 -17.61 3.20 1.27
CA CYS A 127 -19.00 2.74 1.38
C CYS A 127 -20.02 3.65 0.65
N ASP A 128 -19.61 4.76 0.05
CA ASP A 128 -20.53 5.64 -0.70
C ASP A 128 -20.99 4.94 -1.99
N ILE A 129 -22.29 5.04 -2.29
CA ILE A 129 -22.84 4.58 -3.56
C ILE A 129 -22.43 5.60 -4.64
N VAL A 130 -21.62 5.15 -5.59
CA VAL A 130 -21.07 5.99 -6.67
C VAL A 130 -21.73 5.75 -8.02
N GLY A 131 -22.62 4.78 -8.09
CA GLY A 131 -23.37 4.50 -9.32
C GLY A 131 -24.24 3.25 -9.20
N ARG A 132 -24.69 2.77 -10.34
CA ARG A 132 -25.49 1.54 -10.46
C ARG A 132 -25.05 0.75 -11.67
N VAL A 133 -25.16 -0.58 -11.61
CA VAL A 133 -24.87 -1.45 -12.74
C VAL A 133 -25.76 -1.07 -13.92
N THR A 134 -25.14 -0.74 -15.06
CA THR A 134 -25.83 -0.36 -16.30
C THR A 134 -26.50 -1.56 -16.96
N GLN A 135 -27.43 -1.34 -17.87
CA GLN A 135 -28.04 -2.42 -18.68
C GLN A 135 -27.00 -3.19 -19.50
N ALA A 136 -26.01 -2.48 -20.06
CA ALA A 136 -24.96 -3.11 -20.85
C ALA A 136 -24.11 -4.05 -19.99
N SER A 137 -23.60 -3.57 -18.85
CA SER A 137 -22.79 -4.39 -17.92
C SER A 137 -23.61 -5.54 -17.32
N ALA A 138 -24.88 -5.31 -17.02
CA ALA A 138 -25.79 -6.33 -16.55
C ALA A 138 -25.92 -7.49 -17.54
N GLY A 139 -26.11 -7.18 -18.83
CA GLY A 139 -26.20 -8.18 -19.89
C GLY A 139 -24.90 -8.94 -20.12
N GLU A 140 -23.75 -8.26 -20.05
CA GLU A 140 -22.44 -8.87 -20.22
C GLU A 140 -22.08 -9.82 -19.07
N LEU A 141 -22.41 -9.45 -17.83
CA LEU A 141 -21.99 -10.16 -16.63
C LEU A 141 -23.05 -11.09 -16.03
N GLY A 142 -24.25 -11.12 -16.58
CA GLY A 142 -25.39 -11.88 -16.04
C GLY A 142 -25.90 -11.33 -14.69
N LEU A 143 -25.74 -10.03 -14.43
CA LEU A 143 -26.18 -9.38 -13.21
C LEU A 143 -27.53 -8.65 -13.45
N PRO A 144 -28.34 -8.42 -12.40
CA PRO A 144 -29.46 -7.50 -12.51
C PRO A 144 -28.97 -6.07 -12.74
N ALA A 145 -29.59 -5.33 -13.66
CA ALA A 145 -29.35 -3.90 -13.82
C ALA A 145 -29.84 -3.10 -12.60
N GLY A 146 -29.20 -1.97 -12.33
CA GLY A 146 -29.62 -1.08 -11.24
C GLY A 146 -29.10 -1.45 -9.86
N ILE A 147 -28.34 -2.52 -9.70
CA ILE A 147 -27.66 -2.85 -8.43
C ILE A 147 -26.76 -1.65 -8.04
N PRO A 148 -26.84 -1.15 -6.79
CA PRO A 148 -25.95 -0.11 -6.31
C PRO A 148 -24.49 -0.57 -6.34
N VAL A 149 -23.60 0.29 -6.79
CA VAL A 149 -22.13 0.08 -6.80
C VAL A 149 -21.51 1.08 -5.83
N ILE A 150 -20.76 0.60 -4.87
CA ILE A 150 -19.99 1.45 -3.93
C ILE A 150 -18.60 1.75 -4.46
N ALA A 151 -17.96 2.76 -3.94
CA ALA A 151 -16.60 3.13 -4.30
C ALA A 151 -15.57 2.03 -3.98
N GLY A 152 -15.89 1.13 -3.04
CA GLY A 152 -14.97 0.09 -2.61
C GLY A 152 -13.71 0.65 -1.96
N GLY A 153 -12.78 -0.21 -1.59
CA GLY A 153 -11.54 0.20 -0.92
C GLY A 153 -10.33 -0.59 -1.43
N GLY A 154 -9.14 -0.07 -1.17
CA GLY A 154 -7.89 -0.78 -1.42
C GLY A 154 -7.81 -2.06 -0.58
N ASP A 155 -7.06 -3.05 -1.07
CA ASP A 155 -6.95 -4.39 -0.46
C ASP A 155 -6.46 -4.34 1.00
N GLY A 156 -5.53 -3.44 1.33
CA GLY A 156 -5.05 -3.25 2.70
C GLY A 156 -6.14 -2.75 3.66
N ALA A 157 -6.96 -1.79 3.23
CA ALA A 157 -8.08 -1.27 4.03
C ALA A 157 -9.20 -2.31 4.16
N CYS A 158 -9.52 -3.03 3.08
CA CYS A 158 -10.50 -4.11 3.09
C CYS A 158 -10.02 -5.28 3.97
N GLY A 159 -8.74 -5.66 3.87
CA GLY A 159 -8.15 -6.70 4.70
C GLY A 159 -8.15 -6.33 6.20
N SER A 160 -7.86 -5.06 6.52
CA SER A 160 -7.95 -4.51 7.87
C SER A 160 -9.38 -4.66 8.43
N ALA A 161 -10.36 -4.20 7.67
CA ALA A 161 -11.76 -4.32 8.06
C ALA A 161 -12.22 -5.78 8.19
N GLY A 162 -11.79 -6.66 7.26
CA GLY A 162 -12.07 -8.09 7.30
C GLY A 162 -11.47 -8.81 8.52
N ALA A 163 -10.36 -8.29 9.05
CA ALA A 163 -9.75 -8.76 10.30
C ALA A 163 -10.44 -8.20 11.56
N GLY A 164 -11.49 -7.38 11.43
CA GLY A 164 -12.19 -6.76 12.55
C GLY A 164 -11.53 -5.51 13.09
N ASN A 165 -10.54 -4.95 12.38
CA ASN A 165 -9.81 -3.76 12.76
C ASN A 165 -10.58 -2.51 12.33
N LEU A 166 -11.63 -2.13 13.08
CA LEU A 166 -12.66 -1.17 12.67
C LEU A 166 -12.71 0.10 13.52
N HIS A 167 -12.31 0.02 14.79
CA HIS A 167 -12.48 1.09 15.74
C HIS A 167 -11.13 1.60 16.26
N PRO A 168 -11.01 2.89 16.61
CA PRO A 168 -9.79 3.40 17.21
C PRO A 168 -9.31 2.56 18.39
N GLY A 169 -8.05 2.13 18.33
CA GLY A 169 -7.43 1.21 19.29
C GLY A 169 -7.45 -0.25 18.88
N ASP A 170 -8.29 -0.65 17.93
CA ASP A 170 -8.19 -1.99 17.36
C ASP A 170 -6.84 -2.16 16.64
N ALA A 171 -6.30 -3.37 16.71
CA ALA A 171 -5.07 -3.71 16.02
C ALA A 171 -5.12 -5.15 15.50
N TYR A 172 -4.44 -5.39 14.37
CA TYR A 172 -4.24 -6.73 13.87
C TYR A 172 -2.80 -6.93 13.37
N LEU A 173 -2.37 -8.17 13.39
CA LEU A 173 -1.08 -8.61 12.87
C LEU A 173 -1.33 -9.54 11.67
N SER A 174 -0.72 -9.20 10.54
CA SER A 174 -0.66 -10.08 9.38
C SER A 174 0.71 -10.75 9.31
N LEU A 175 0.73 -12.07 9.26
CA LEU A 175 1.95 -12.88 9.17
C LEU A 175 1.92 -13.69 7.87
N GLY A 176 2.73 -13.28 6.93
CA GLY A 176 2.96 -13.96 5.66
C GLY A 176 4.46 -14.03 5.36
N THR A 177 4.85 -14.01 4.10
CA THR A 177 6.26 -13.84 3.68
C THR A 177 6.87 -12.58 4.30
N THR A 178 6.11 -11.49 4.28
CA THR A 178 6.33 -10.26 5.06
C THR A 178 5.37 -10.24 6.25
N ALA A 179 5.57 -9.32 7.20
CA ALA A 179 4.59 -9.08 8.25
C ALA A 179 4.28 -7.59 8.36
N TRP A 180 3.09 -7.28 8.88
CA TRP A 180 2.75 -5.93 9.31
C TRP A 180 1.80 -5.97 10.51
N ILE A 181 1.92 -4.95 11.33
CA ILE A 181 0.92 -4.59 12.34
C ILE A 181 0.20 -3.33 11.88
N ALA A 182 -1.11 -3.32 12.02
CA ALA A 182 -1.94 -2.15 11.76
C ALA A 182 -2.79 -1.82 12.97
N THR A 183 -2.90 -0.54 13.28
CA THR A 183 -3.74 -0.05 14.38
C THR A 183 -4.61 1.08 13.87
N VAL A 184 -5.91 1.04 14.18
CA VAL A 184 -6.85 2.11 13.85
C VAL A 184 -6.63 3.30 14.77
N THR A 185 -6.59 4.48 14.19
CA THR A 185 -6.44 5.76 14.88
C THR A 185 -7.54 6.74 14.45
N GLU A 186 -7.96 7.62 15.34
CA GLU A 186 -8.95 8.68 15.02
C GLU A 186 -8.44 9.65 13.95
N LYS A 187 -7.13 9.85 13.92
CA LYS A 187 -6.45 10.78 13.00
C LYS A 187 -5.18 10.13 12.48
N PRO A 188 -4.73 10.50 11.27
CA PRO A 188 -3.45 10.03 10.75
C PRO A 188 -2.30 10.32 11.71
N VAL A 189 -1.38 9.39 11.84
CA VAL A 189 -0.16 9.55 12.67
C VAL A 189 1.00 9.95 11.77
N ILE A 190 1.36 11.22 11.82
CA ILE A 190 2.50 11.75 11.08
C ILE A 190 3.75 11.63 11.95
N ASP A 191 4.51 10.58 11.76
CA ASP A 191 5.75 10.33 12.51
C ASP A 191 6.89 11.25 12.02
N PRO A 192 7.47 12.11 12.89
CA PRO A 192 8.56 13.00 12.49
C PRO A 192 9.80 12.26 11.92
N GLN A 193 9.98 11.00 12.27
CA GLN A 193 11.06 10.16 11.77
C GLN A 193 10.66 9.33 10.54
N GLN A 194 9.43 9.51 10.03
CA GLN A 194 8.92 8.84 8.83
C GLN A 194 9.01 7.30 8.87
N ARG A 195 8.81 6.69 10.05
CA ARG A 195 8.93 5.23 10.24
C ARG A 195 7.63 4.48 9.99
N LEU A 196 6.51 5.19 9.90
CA LEU A 196 5.17 4.64 9.78
C LEU A 196 4.53 5.11 8.49
N PHE A 197 3.55 4.37 8.01
CA PHE A 197 2.69 4.83 6.93
C PHE A 197 1.22 4.70 7.32
N ASN A 198 0.37 5.45 6.64
CA ASN A 198 -1.05 5.56 6.95
C ASN A 198 -1.89 5.18 5.72
N ILE A 199 -3.01 4.53 5.97
CA ILE A 199 -4.06 4.32 4.97
C ILE A 199 -5.38 4.79 5.59
N MET A 200 -6.15 5.57 4.85
CA MET A 200 -7.51 5.91 5.26
C MET A 200 -8.36 4.65 5.31
N ASN A 201 -9.18 4.53 6.35
CA ASN A 201 -10.11 3.40 6.47
C ASN A 201 -11.36 3.58 5.61
N LEU A 202 -12.12 2.50 5.44
CA LEU A 202 -13.28 2.43 4.56
C LEU A 202 -14.40 3.41 4.93
N ASP A 203 -14.45 3.83 6.19
CA ASP A 203 -15.39 4.85 6.69
C ASP A 203 -15.05 6.27 6.19
N GLY A 204 -13.83 6.49 5.68
CA GLY A 204 -13.32 7.79 5.27
C GLY A 204 -13.13 8.78 6.43
N LEU A 205 -13.18 8.33 7.68
CA LEU A 205 -13.09 9.16 8.89
C LEU A 205 -11.86 8.83 9.72
N THR A 206 -11.58 7.55 9.89
CA THR A 206 -10.46 7.02 10.65
C THR A 206 -9.29 6.65 9.72
N SER A 207 -8.14 6.38 10.29
CA SER A 207 -6.95 5.95 9.57
C SER A 207 -6.37 4.72 10.25
N SER A 208 -5.78 3.82 9.50
CA SER A 208 -4.90 2.79 10.05
C SER A 208 -3.45 3.19 9.86
N VAL A 209 -2.67 3.08 10.92
CA VAL A 209 -1.21 3.26 10.89
C VAL A 209 -0.54 1.90 10.85
N TYR A 210 0.47 1.77 10.01
CA TYR A 210 1.15 0.51 9.73
C TYR A 210 2.62 0.57 10.09
N GLY A 211 3.10 -0.52 10.72
CA GLY A 211 4.51 -0.87 10.80
C GLY A 211 4.74 -2.20 10.08
N THR A 212 5.78 -2.30 9.26
CA THR A 212 6.00 -3.46 8.38
C THR A 212 7.37 -4.09 8.62
N MET A 213 7.44 -5.41 8.47
CA MET A 213 8.67 -6.20 8.47
C MET A 213 8.87 -6.84 7.09
N GLN A 214 10.05 -6.69 6.52
CA GLN A 214 10.34 -7.14 5.15
C GLN A 214 10.43 -8.66 5.03
N ALA A 215 11.01 -9.35 6.01
CA ALA A 215 11.20 -10.80 5.99
C ALA A 215 10.69 -11.44 7.28
N ALA A 216 9.44 -11.88 7.31
CA ALA A 216 8.82 -12.62 8.42
C ALA A 216 8.84 -14.12 8.13
N GLY A 217 7.82 -14.67 7.46
CA GLY A 217 7.81 -16.07 7.03
C GLY A 217 8.95 -16.41 6.05
N ALA A 218 9.46 -15.42 5.32
CA ALA A 218 10.67 -15.59 4.51
C ALA A 218 11.88 -15.98 5.38
N SER A 219 12.05 -15.35 6.55
CA SER A 219 13.12 -15.70 7.50
C SER A 219 12.94 -17.11 8.06
N VAL A 220 11.71 -17.50 8.37
CA VAL A 220 11.40 -18.87 8.82
C VAL A 220 11.78 -19.88 7.75
N ASN A 221 11.42 -19.66 6.50
CA ASN A 221 11.78 -20.53 5.39
C ASN A 221 13.29 -20.60 5.18
N TRP A 222 13.98 -19.45 5.22
CA TRP A 222 15.42 -19.39 5.08
C TRP A 222 16.15 -20.19 6.18
N VAL A 223 15.79 -20.00 7.45
CA VAL A 223 16.37 -20.77 8.58
C VAL A 223 16.10 -22.26 8.40
N ARG A 224 14.88 -22.63 8.04
CA ARG A 224 14.50 -24.04 7.80
C ARG A 224 15.38 -24.68 6.72
N GLU A 225 15.59 -23.98 5.61
CA GLU A 225 16.47 -24.43 4.53
C GLU A 225 17.93 -24.53 4.97
N LEU A 226 18.43 -23.54 5.72
CA LEU A 226 19.77 -23.53 6.27
C LEU A 226 20.04 -24.72 7.20
N LEU A 227 19.06 -25.07 8.02
CA LEU A 227 19.15 -26.21 8.96
C LEU A 227 18.82 -27.56 8.29
N GLY A 228 18.29 -27.57 7.09
CA GLY A 228 17.88 -28.78 6.37
C GLY A 228 16.77 -29.56 7.07
N VAL A 229 15.78 -28.85 7.68
CA VAL A 229 14.66 -29.46 8.41
C VAL A 229 13.32 -29.16 7.77
N GLY A 230 12.33 -30.03 7.97
CA GLY A 230 10.95 -29.76 7.61
C GLY A 230 10.28 -28.80 8.60
N LEU A 231 9.14 -28.24 8.22
CA LEU A 231 8.40 -27.28 9.08
C LEU A 231 7.95 -27.91 10.41
N ASP A 232 7.45 -29.14 10.37
CA ASP A 232 6.99 -29.85 11.58
C ASP A 232 8.14 -30.11 12.54
N GLU A 233 9.29 -30.52 12.00
CA GLU A 233 10.50 -30.75 12.82
C GLU A 233 11.01 -29.43 13.42
N MET A 234 11.02 -28.35 12.66
CA MET A 234 11.39 -27.03 13.14
C MET A 234 10.47 -26.57 14.27
N ASN A 235 9.14 -26.72 14.11
CA ASN A 235 8.17 -26.38 15.15
C ASN A 235 8.38 -27.23 16.41
N ARG A 236 8.68 -28.54 16.26
CA ARG A 236 8.97 -29.43 17.37
C ARG A 236 10.24 -28.99 18.13
N LEU A 237 11.31 -28.65 17.39
CA LEU A 237 12.56 -28.19 18.00
C LEU A 237 12.36 -26.86 18.73
N ALA A 238 11.65 -25.90 18.09
CA ALA A 238 11.36 -24.60 18.70
C ALA A 238 10.52 -24.71 19.99
N ALA A 239 9.59 -25.66 20.06
CA ALA A 239 8.77 -25.87 21.25
C ALA A 239 9.56 -26.40 22.47
N GLU A 240 10.78 -26.92 22.25
CA GLU A 240 11.66 -27.42 23.32
C GLU A 240 12.61 -26.33 23.86
N VAL A 241 12.62 -25.13 23.22
CA VAL A 241 13.52 -24.03 23.59
C VAL A 241 12.83 -23.11 24.60
N GLU A 242 13.50 -22.79 25.68
CA GLU A 242 13.00 -21.82 26.66
C GLU A 242 12.90 -20.41 26.06
N PRO A 243 11.86 -19.63 26.42
CA PRO A 243 11.72 -18.26 25.97
C PRO A 243 12.98 -17.40 26.23
N GLY A 244 13.43 -16.70 25.19
CA GLY A 244 14.65 -15.89 25.25
C GLY A 244 15.87 -16.58 24.65
N CYS A 245 15.77 -17.84 24.20
CA CYS A 245 16.79 -18.54 23.43
C CYS A 245 18.21 -18.37 23.99
N GLU A 246 18.35 -18.40 25.33
CA GLU A 246 19.63 -18.21 26.04
C GLU A 246 20.41 -16.94 25.60
N GLY A 247 19.67 -15.90 25.17
CA GLY A 247 20.25 -14.61 24.74
C GLY A 247 20.60 -14.54 23.26
N LEU A 248 20.30 -15.57 22.46
CA LEU A 248 20.42 -15.50 21.02
C LEU A 248 19.32 -14.60 20.43
N VAL A 249 19.72 -13.62 19.65
CA VAL A 249 18.81 -12.68 18.95
C VAL A 249 19.03 -12.79 17.45
N TYR A 250 17.95 -12.92 16.70
CA TYR A 250 17.97 -12.87 15.24
C TYR A 250 17.37 -11.57 14.74
N LEU A 251 18.11 -10.86 13.88
CA LEU A 251 17.60 -9.71 13.12
C LEU A 251 17.22 -10.20 11.72
N PRO A 252 15.94 -10.15 11.33
CA PRO A 252 15.43 -10.80 10.13
C PRO A 252 15.60 -9.96 8.85
N TYR A 253 16.65 -9.20 8.71
CA TYR A 253 16.83 -8.22 7.62
C TYR A 253 17.45 -8.84 6.37
N LEU A 254 16.95 -9.99 5.93
CA LEU A 254 17.52 -10.75 4.80
C LEU A 254 17.49 -9.97 3.47
N ASP A 255 16.44 -9.15 3.26
CA ASP A 255 16.25 -8.38 2.04
C ASP A 255 16.14 -6.87 2.35
N GLY A 256 16.98 -6.39 3.26
CA GLY A 256 16.83 -5.07 3.84
C GLY A 256 15.68 -5.04 4.86
N GLU A 257 15.34 -3.86 5.35
CA GLU A 257 14.22 -3.68 6.27
C GLU A 257 13.43 -2.40 5.95
N ARG A 258 12.13 -2.45 6.23
CA ARG A 258 11.21 -1.31 6.14
C ARG A 258 11.04 -0.65 7.52
N SER A 259 9.85 -0.52 8.01
CA SER A 259 9.55 0.08 9.31
C SER A 259 10.19 -0.69 10.48
N PRO A 260 10.87 -0.03 11.42
CA PRO A 260 11.15 1.39 11.50
C PRO A 260 12.52 1.79 10.93
N VAL A 261 13.24 0.87 10.29
CA VAL A 261 14.67 1.01 9.92
C VAL A 261 14.82 1.74 8.57
N PHE A 262 14.01 1.36 7.56
CA PHE A 262 14.05 1.87 6.18
C PHE A 262 15.45 1.87 5.56
N ASP A 263 16.13 0.73 5.67
CA ASP A 263 17.44 0.51 5.07
C ASP A 263 17.40 -0.73 4.15
N ALA A 264 17.49 -0.48 2.85
CA ALA A 264 17.54 -1.53 1.84
C ALA A 264 18.86 -2.34 1.84
N GLN A 265 19.88 -1.86 2.55
CA GLN A 265 21.18 -2.54 2.70
C GLN A 265 21.32 -3.24 4.05
N ALA A 266 20.32 -3.17 4.92
CA ALA A 266 20.31 -3.92 6.16
C ALA A 266 20.40 -5.43 5.87
N SER A 267 21.12 -6.16 6.71
CA SER A 267 21.35 -7.60 6.54
C SER A 267 20.92 -8.37 7.77
N GLY A 268 20.52 -9.63 7.58
CA GLY A 268 20.20 -10.55 8.67
C GLY A 268 21.39 -10.81 9.56
N VAL A 269 21.19 -10.88 10.87
CA VAL A 269 22.26 -11.10 11.86
C VAL A 269 21.76 -12.02 12.97
N PHE A 270 22.59 -12.99 13.35
CA PHE A 270 22.49 -13.67 14.64
C PHE A 270 23.45 -13.01 15.63
N ALA A 271 22.92 -12.44 16.69
CA ALA A 271 23.68 -11.79 17.75
C ALA A 271 23.59 -12.60 19.05
N GLY A 272 24.65 -12.59 19.85
CA GLY A 272 24.68 -13.34 21.11
C GLY A 272 25.11 -14.81 20.96
N VAL A 273 25.56 -15.25 19.80
CA VAL A 273 26.06 -16.62 19.58
C VAL A 273 27.26 -16.89 20.49
N ASN A 274 27.21 -17.99 21.21
CA ASN A 274 28.30 -18.45 22.08
C ASN A 274 28.37 -19.99 22.11
N GLN A 275 29.24 -20.57 22.95
CA GLN A 275 29.50 -22.02 22.99
C GLN A 275 28.33 -22.88 23.48
N ILE A 276 27.28 -22.29 24.05
CA ILE A 276 26.11 -23.08 24.47
C ILE A 276 25.18 -23.39 23.31
N HIS A 277 25.20 -22.57 22.27
CA HIS A 277 24.41 -22.75 21.03
C HIS A 277 25.09 -23.81 20.14
N LYS A 278 24.86 -25.10 20.40
CA LYS A 278 25.61 -26.24 19.83
C LYS A 278 24.82 -27.10 18.85
N ASP A 279 23.52 -26.93 18.79
CA ASP A 279 22.67 -27.80 18.03
C ASP A 279 21.55 -27.02 17.30
N ARG A 280 20.65 -27.77 16.63
CA ARG A 280 19.53 -27.17 15.86
C ARG A 280 18.43 -26.57 16.73
N LYS A 281 18.51 -26.67 18.04
CA LYS A 281 17.54 -26.11 18.99
C LYS A 281 17.91 -24.71 19.44
N SER A 282 19.19 -24.38 19.34
CA SER A 282 19.74 -23.10 19.83
C SER A 282 19.46 -21.96 18.88
#